data_f7a974b3bb4aad0568095190a40552f2
#
_entry.id   f7a974b3bb4aad0568095190a40552f2
#
_cell.length_a   1.000
_cell.length_b   1.000
_cell.length_c   1.000
_cell.angle_alpha   90.00
_cell.angle_beta   90.00
_cell.angle_gamma   90.00
#
_symmetry.space_group_name_H-M   'P 1'
#
loop_
_entity.id
_entity.type
_entity.pdbx_description
1 polymer ?
#
loop_
_entity_poly.entity_id
_entity_poly.type
_entity_poly.pdbx_seq_one_letter_code
_entity_poly.pdbx_strand_id
1 'polypeptide(L)'
;EIMPSLVGSEMCIRDSGIGINCSLGPNEILKLAKELREWTDVPMIIKPNAGLPDPKTGEYDLGAEDFGRQMVEFLKLGVYAMGGCCGTTPEYIQNLCKEVKEAGEVKVERPEHIRRGVCSATTMAEYGKVLVVGERLNPTGKKRFAQALVDHDFEYISRVALEEEDSGADVLDVNVGVPGADEVPLMVSVIKSLQGIVSLPLQIDSSEPAALEAGLRVYNGKAIINSVNADDERLALILPIAKKYGAAIIGLTLDEGGIPQTAKERVAHAEHILEKALEYGIKKEDVIIDCLTLTVSAQQDQAKETLKAVREVHERLGLHCTLGVSNISFGLPQRSHINESFLTQAMHCGLDLPIINPNISGMMDAVFAYRVLAGEDENSDAYIKRFSDQSAMVQNPESAQEKSEETIESAVLKGLKEEVKKLTKMHLETMSEVELINTKLIPALDVVGEQYEKQIIFLPQLINAANAASAGFDIIKERIAQSSDGNSNKGKIVVATVKGDVHDIGKNITKVILENYGYQVFDLGRDVPIELVAKTVEQEHVNLVGLSALMTTSLPSMKETILAVKKVNPNCKVWVGGAVLTEDYAMEMGADYYAKDARASVDIAKEVLDHA
;
A
#
# COMPACT_ATOMS: atom_id res chain seq x y z
N GLU A 1 11.01 0.17 -5.10
CA GLU A 1 9.95 -0.19 -4.13
C GLU A 1 9.85 0.75 -2.90
N ILE A 2 10.84 1.59 -2.66
CA ILE A 2 10.75 2.66 -1.64
C ILE A 2 9.96 3.87 -2.17
N MET A 3 9.82 3.97 -3.48
CA MET A 3 9.33 5.17 -4.17
C MET A 3 7.82 5.45 -4.02
N PRO A 4 6.89 4.48 -4.02
CA PRO A 4 5.47 4.79 -3.84
C PRO A 4 5.18 5.50 -2.52
N SER A 5 5.81 5.06 -1.43
CA SER A 5 5.64 5.70 -0.11
C SER A 5 6.28 7.08 0.00
N LEU A 6 7.28 7.38 -0.83
CA LEU A 6 7.93 8.69 -0.90
C LEU A 6 7.23 9.66 -1.85
N VAL A 7 6.61 9.16 -2.93
CA VAL A 7 5.87 9.99 -3.91
C VAL A 7 4.46 10.30 -3.41
N GLY A 8 4.01 9.52 -2.49
CA GLY A 8 2.63 9.58 -2.02
C GLY A 8 2.30 10.80 -1.25
N SER A 9 1.92 11.37 -0.60
CA SER A 9 1.05 12.23 0.14
C SER A 9 1.46 13.70 0.31
N GLU A 10 2.73 14.04 0.48
CA GLU A 10 3.04 15.43 0.82
C GLU A 10 4.10 16.07 -0.07
N MET A 11 4.84 15.25 -0.79
CA MET A 11 6.06 15.61 -1.46
C MET A 11 5.93 16.65 -2.58
N CYS A 12 4.81 16.65 -3.28
CA CYS A 12 4.61 17.52 -4.44
C CYS A 12 3.93 18.85 -4.12
N ILE A 13 3.50 19.10 -2.88
CA ILE A 13 2.55 20.16 -2.58
C ILE A 13 3.12 21.25 -1.69
N ARG A 14 3.87 20.86 -0.67
CA ARG A 14 4.36 21.76 0.37
C ARG A 14 5.85 21.79 0.51
N ASP A 15 6.52 20.76 0.01
CA ASP A 15 7.95 20.60 0.23
C ASP A 15 8.75 21.51 -0.69
N SER A 16 9.62 22.30 -0.11
CA SER A 16 10.61 23.12 -0.84
C SER A 16 11.77 22.28 -1.38
N GLY A 17 11.87 21.02 -0.99
CA GLY A 17 12.89 20.09 -1.43
C GLY A 17 12.68 18.70 -0.85
N ILE A 18 13.28 17.70 -1.49
CA ILE A 18 13.26 16.30 -1.05
C ILE A 18 14.68 15.82 -0.79
N GLY A 19 14.86 14.91 0.19
CA GLY A 19 16.19 14.40 0.50
C GLY A 19 16.25 12.90 0.70
N ILE A 20 17.40 12.32 0.33
CA ILE A 20 17.80 10.97 0.69
C ILE A 20 18.95 11.07 1.69
N ASN A 21 18.79 10.44 2.84
CA ASN A 21 19.71 10.55 3.96
C ASN A 21 20.00 9.19 4.58
N CYS A 22 21.29 8.94 4.89
CA CYS A 22 21.71 7.77 5.69
C CYS A 22 21.56 6.43 4.95
N SER A 23 21.66 5.33 5.69
CA SER A 23 21.46 3.91 5.35
C SER A 23 22.47 3.32 4.36
N LEU A 24 22.76 3.98 3.27
CA LEU A 24 23.56 3.47 2.15
C LEU A 24 24.70 4.43 1.78
N GLY A 25 25.67 3.92 1.02
CA GLY A 25 26.73 4.71 0.42
C GLY A 25 26.28 5.50 -0.82
N PRO A 26 27.18 6.37 -1.37
CA PRO A 26 26.83 7.23 -2.50
C PRO A 26 26.36 6.46 -3.75
N ASN A 27 27.00 5.33 -4.09
CA ASN A 27 26.67 4.57 -5.30
C ASN A 27 25.27 3.96 -5.28
N GLU A 28 24.86 3.45 -4.12
CA GLU A 28 23.54 2.86 -3.92
C GLU A 28 22.47 3.96 -3.93
N ILE A 29 22.75 5.07 -3.23
CA ILE A 29 21.84 6.24 -3.21
C ILE A 29 21.73 6.88 -4.59
N LEU A 30 22.77 6.85 -5.43
CA LEU A 30 22.70 7.40 -6.79
C LEU A 30 21.62 6.72 -7.64
N LYS A 31 21.45 5.42 -7.49
CA LYS A 31 20.37 4.67 -8.20
C LYS A 31 18.99 5.15 -7.77
N LEU A 32 18.78 5.25 -6.46
CA LEU A 32 17.53 5.77 -5.89
C LEU A 32 17.27 7.23 -6.27
N ALA A 33 18.32 8.06 -6.30
CA ALA A 33 18.19 9.46 -6.68
C ALA A 33 17.85 9.63 -8.17
N LYS A 34 18.35 8.76 -9.05
CA LYS A 34 17.98 8.74 -10.48
C LYS A 34 16.50 8.40 -10.63
N GLU A 35 16.04 7.35 -9.98
CA GLU A 35 14.63 6.97 -9.98
C GLU A 35 13.74 8.08 -9.39
N LEU A 36 14.14 8.66 -8.24
CA LEU A 36 13.42 9.77 -7.63
C LEU A 36 13.29 10.97 -8.58
N ARG A 37 14.33 11.26 -9.38
CA ARG A 37 14.31 12.38 -10.34
C ARG A 37 13.28 12.19 -11.45
N GLU A 38 12.90 10.96 -11.77
CA GLU A 38 11.83 10.68 -12.74
C GLU A 38 10.45 11.12 -12.23
N TRP A 39 10.27 11.21 -10.91
CA TRP A 39 9.00 11.54 -10.27
C TRP A 39 8.85 12.98 -9.82
N THR A 40 9.95 13.72 -9.67
CA THR A 40 9.89 15.07 -9.12
C THR A 40 10.93 16.02 -9.70
N ASP A 41 10.55 17.27 -9.80
CA ASP A 41 11.41 18.40 -10.22
C ASP A 41 11.83 19.28 -9.04
N VAL A 42 11.37 19.00 -7.81
CA VAL A 42 11.77 19.77 -6.63
C VAL A 42 13.27 19.63 -6.32
N PRO A 43 13.87 20.60 -5.62
CA PRO A 43 15.28 20.52 -5.19
C PRO A 43 15.56 19.26 -4.39
N MET A 44 16.63 18.53 -4.74
CA MET A 44 17.06 17.32 -4.03
C MET A 44 18.21 17.60 -3.09
N ILE A 45 18.19 16.97 -1.91
CA ILE A 45 19.23 17.02 -0.88
C ILE A 45 19.74 15.60 -0.66
N ILE A 46 21.04 15.36 -0.83
CA ILE A 46 21.65 14.03 -0.74
C ILE A 46 22.70 13.97 0.35
N LYS A 47 22.52 13.09 1.33
CA LYS A 47 23.44 12.90 2.46
C LYS A 47 23.65 11.40 2.75
N PRO A 48 24.47 10.68 1.97
CA PRO A 48 24.77 9.27 2.20
C PRO A 48 25.71 9.05 3.38
N ASN A 49 25.84 7.79 3.79
CA ASN A 49 26.89 7.34 4.70
C ASN A 49 28.25 7.27 3.95
N ALA A 50 29.33 7.13 4.70
CA ALA A 50 30.67 6.83 4.19
C ALA A 50 30.79 5.34 3.73
N GLY A 51 29.80 4.85 2.95
CA GLY A 51 29.65 3.44 2.62
C GLY A 51 28.85 2.68 3.66
N LEU A 52 29.16 1.39 3.83
CA LEU A 52 28.52 0.53 4.82
C LEU A 52 29.46 0.28 6.01
N PRO A 53 28.92 0.23 7.24
CA PRO A 53 29.75 -0.07 8.39
C PRO A 53 30.16 -1.55 8.41
N ASP A 54 31.41 -1.84 8.69
CA ASP A 54 31.85 -3.20 9.01
C ASP A 54 31.14 -3.67 10.30
N PRO A 55 30.44 -4.81 10.27
CA PRO A 55 29.68 -5.28 11.43
C PRO A 55 30.51 -5.53 12.69
N LYS A 56 31.81 -5.77 12.53
CA LYS A 56 32.73 -6.10 13.64
C LYS A 56 33.42 -4.88 14.22
N THR A 57 33.91 -3.99 13.35
CA THR A 57 34.70 -2.83 13.78
C THR A 57 33.87 -1.56 13.90
N GLY A 58 32.70 -1.50 13.23
CA GLY A 58 31.88 -0.30 13.09
C GLY A 58 32.50 0.75 12.16
N GLU A 59 33.64 0.45 11.53
CA GLU A 59 34.30 1.35 10.59
C GLU A 59 33.58 1.30 9.23
N TYR A 60 33.55 2.46 8.56
CA TYR A 60 32.93 2.58 7.25
C TYR A 60 33.94 2.29 6.14
N ASP A 61 33.53 1.58 5.11
CA ASP A 61 34.40 1.02 4.07
C ASP A 61 34.84 2.02 3.00
N LEU A 62 34.19 3.19 2.90
CA LEU A 62 34.48 4.20 1.86
C LEU A 62 35.36 5.34 2.42
N GLY A 63 36.53 5.53 1.82
CA GLY A 63 37.43 6.63 2.19
C GLY A 63 36.95 8.00 1.70
N ALA A 64 37.47 9.07 2.31
CA ALA A 64 37.03 10.45 2.07
C ALA A 64 37.22 10.92 0.61
N GLU A 65 38.32 10.51 -0.06
CA GLU A 65 38.56 10.84 -1.46
C GLU A 65 37.59 10.15 -2.40
N ASP A 66 37.35 8.85 -2.20
CA ASP A 66 36.42 8.07 -2.99
C ASP A 66 34.97 8.55 -2.81
N PHE A 67 34.61 8.89 -1.58
CA PHE A 67 33.33 9.53 -1.26
C PHE A 67 33.13 10.80 -2.08
N GLY A 68 34.11 11.72 -2.06
CA GLY A 68 34.04 12.96 -2.83
C GLY A 68 33.84 12.72 -4.31
N ARG A 69 34.61 11.80 -4.90
CA ARG A 69 34.50 11.43 -6.32
C ARG A 69 33.14 10.85 -6.70
N GLN A 70 32.59 9.96 -5.86
CA GLN A 70 31.28 9.39 -6.12
C GLN A 70 30.15 10.42 -5.99
N MET A 71 30.27 11.35 -5.05
CA MET A 71 29.27 12.40 -4.83
C MET A 71 29.12 13.38 -6.01
N VAL A 72 30.17 13.61 -6.81
CA VAL A 72 30.11 14.49 -7.99
C VAL A 72 29.09 14.00 -9.02
N GLU A 73 28.84 12.70 -9.12
CA GLU A 73 27.85 12.15 -10.06
C GLU A 73 26.42 12.69 -9.81
N PHE A 74 26.10 13.09 -8.58
CA PHE A 74 24.80 13.67 -8.25
C PHE A 74 24.58 15.07 -8.86
N LEU A 75 25.66 15.78 -9.25
CA LEU A 75 25.53 17.05 -9.94
C LEU A 75 24.78 16.91 -11.27
N LYS A 76 24.95 15.79 -11.97
CA LYS A 76 24.24 15.49 -13.21
C LYS A 76 22.72 15.42 -13.02
N LEU A 77 22.26 15.07 -11.82
CA LEU A 77 20.84 15.03 -11.47
C LEU A 77 20.28 16.39 -11.03
N GLY A 78 21.10 17.44 -10.99
CA GLY A 78 20.68 18.76 -10.50
C GLY A 78 20.34 18.75 -9.01
N VAL A 79 21.12 18.03 -8.21
CA VAL A 79 20.98 18.02 -6.75
C VAL A 79 21.31 19.40 -6.18
N TYR A 80 20.43 19.91 -5.31
CA TYR A 80 20.54 21.26 -4.75
C TYR A 80 21.56 21.37 -3.62
N ALA A 81 21.61 20.36 -2.76
CA ALA A 81 22.53 20.31 -1.63
C ALA A 81 23.07 18.89 -1.42
N MET A 82 24.34 18.79 -1.08
CA MET A 82 25.04 17.55 -0.79
C MET A 82 25.78 17.64 0.53
N GLY A 83 25.88 16.51 1.22
CA GLY A 83 26.61 16.38 2.48
C GLY A 83 26.91 14.93 2.79
N GLY A 84 27.08 14.61 4.05
CA GLY A 84 27.30 13.28 4.52
C GLY A 84 26.47 12.97 5.75
N CYS A 85 26.38 11.68 6.12
CA CYS A 85 25.71 11.18 7.31
C CYS A 85 26.67 10.30 8.12
N CYS A 86 26.29 9.08 8.48
CA CYS A 86 27.11 8.22 9.34
C CYS A 86 28.48 7.89 8.70
N GLY A 87 29.50 7.89 9.52
CA GLY A 87 30.88 7.63 9.08
C GLY A 87 31.58 8.83 8.41
N THR A 88 30.88 9.91 8.03
CA THR A 88 31.51 11.08 7.40
C THR A 88 32.08 12.03 8.45
N THR A 89 33.26 12.58 8.15
CA THR A 89 33.99 13.56 8.97
C THR A 89 34.19 14.87 8.19
N PRO A 90 34.73 15.93 8.81
CA PRO A 90 35.08 17.16 8.08
C PRO A 90 35.97 16.93 6.86
N GLU A 91 36.84 15.92 6.87
CA GLU A 91 37.69 15.54 5.75
C GLU A 91 36.88 15.10 4.53
N TYR A 92 35.80 14.30 4.73
CA TYR A 92 34.88 13.89 3.66
C TYR A 92 34.21 15.09 3.00
N ILE A 93 33.76 16.05 3.81
CA ILE A 93 33.13 17.27 3.30
C ILE A 93 34.16 18.16 2.57
N GLN A 94 35.38 18.20 3.07
CA GLN A 94 36.46 18.94 2.40
C GLN A 94 36.77 18.35 1.01
N ASN A 95 36.90 17.02 0.91
CA ASN A 95 37.08 16.33 -0.37
C ASN A 95 35.88 16.53 -1.30
N LEU A 96 34.66 16.40 -0.81
CA LEU A 96 33.44 16.67 -1.56
C LEU A 96 33.48 18.10 -2.14
N CYS A 97 33.80 19.12 -1.33
CA CYS A 97 33.89 20.51 -1.78
C CYS A 97 34.98 20.72 -2.83
N LYS A 98 36.10 20.00 -2.70
CA LYS A 98 37.20 20.05 -3.67
C LYS A 98 36.72 19.45 -5.02
N GLU A 99 36.20 18.25 -5.02
CA GLU A 99 35.72 17.55 -6.21
C GLU A 99 34.59 18.32 -6.93
N VAL A 100 33.64 18.91 -6.20
CA VAL A 100 32.58 19.76 -6.76
C VAL A 100 33.17 21.01 -7.44
N LYS A 101 34.19 21.64 -6.85
CA LYS A 101 34.87 22.81 -7.46
C LYS A 101 35.63 22.42 -8.71
N GLU A 102 36.30 21.25 -8.69
CA GLU A 102 37.09 20.77 -9.83
C GLU A 102 36.17 20.32 -10.99
N ALA A 103 34.98 19.80 -10.70
CA ALA A 103 33.97 19.44 -11.70
C ALA A 103 33.43 20.66 -12.47
N GLY A 104 33.47 21.86 -11.87
CA GLY A 104 32.96 23.08 -12.49
C GLY A 104 31.48 23.05 -12.84
N GLU A 105 31.11 23.64 -13.98
CA GLU A 105 29.73 23.60 -14.47
C GLU A 105 29.42 22.23 -15.08
N VAL A 106 28.49 21.46 -14.44
CA VAL A 106 28.04 20.17 -14.90
C VAL A 106 26.68 20.32 -15.60
N LYS A 107 26.55 19.74 -16.80
CA LYS A 107 25.27 19.69 -17.50
C LYS A 107 24.31 18.81 -16.73
N VAL A 108 23.20 19.40 -16.27
CA VAL A 108 22.14 18.66 -15.58
C VAL A 108 21.36 17.84 -16.60
N GLU A 109 21.26 16.54 -16.32
CA GLU A 109 20.44 15.57 -17.05
C GLU A 109 19.09 15.49 -16.36
N ARG A 110 18.06 16.07 -16.99
CA ARG A 110 16.69 15.94 -16.49
C ARG A 110 15.90 15.02 -17.40
N PRO A 111 14.97 14.20 -16.85
CA PRO A 111 14.08 13.44 -17.69
C PRO A 111 13.27 14.38 -18.57
N GLU A 112 12.99 13.96 -19.79
CA GLU A 112 12.19 14.74 -20.75
C GLU A 112 10.78 14.97 -20.22
N HIS A 113 10.23 13.95 -19.57
CA HIS A 113 8.92 14.00 -18.91
C HIS A 113 9.04 13.49 -17.46
N ILE A 114 8.41 14.22 -16.55
CA ILE A 114 8.25 13.78 -15.17
C ILE A 114 7.07 12.82 -15.13
N ARG A 115 7.29 11.61 -14.59
CA ARG A 115 6.22 10.62 -14.39
C ARG A 115 5.16 11.18 -13.46
N ARG A 116 3.89 10.91 -13.74
CA ARG A 116 2.73 11.42 -13.00
C ARG A 116 1.74 10.29 -12.74
N GLY A 117 0.94 10.45 -11.71
CA GLY A 117 -0.09 9.49 -11.34
C GLY A 117 -0.66 9.77 -9.98
N VAL A 118 -1.41 8.80 -9.48
CA VAL A 118 -1.95 8.76 -8.12
C VAL A 118 -1.41 7.53 -7.40
N CYS A 119 -1.37 7.56 -6.08
CA CYS A 119 -0.76 6.47 -5.34
C CYS A 119 -1.45 6.22 -3.98
N SER A 120 -1.31 5.00 -3.52
CA SER A 120 -1.47 4.62 -2.12
C SER A 120 -0.12 4.73 -1.38
N ALA A 121 -0.04 4.17 -0.18
CA ALA A 121 1.22 4.05 0.55
C ALA A 121 2.22 3.07 -0.10
N THR A 122 1.75 2.17 -0.97
CA THR A 122 2.53 1.02 -1.48
C THR A 122 2.50 0.86 -2.99
N THR A 123 1.49 1.39 -3.66
CA THR A 123 1.28 1.21 -5.10
C THR A 123 1.02 2.54 -5.79
N MET A 124 1.51 2.66 -7.02
CA MET A 124 1.28 3.81 -7.87
C MET A 124 0.53 3.41 -9.13
N ALA A 125 -0.53 4.16 -9.46
CA ALA A 125 -1.21 4.14 -10.75
C ALA A 125 -0.68 5.29 -11.59
N GLU A 126 0.22 4.98 -12.52
CA GLU A 126 0.87 5.96 -13.38
C GLU A 126 0.01 6.29 -14.59
N TYR A 127 -0.15 7.57 -14.89
CA TYR A 127 -0.82 8.03 -16.11
C TYR A 127 -0.01 7.67 -17.37
N GLY A 128 -0.66 7.63 -18.51
CA GLY A 128 -0.07 7.28 -19.80
C GLY A 128 -0.50 5.91 -20.34
N LYS A 129 -1.37 5.23 -19.61
CA LYS A 129 -2.12 4.05 -20.05
C LYS A 129 -3.54 4.13 -19.49
N VAL A 130 -4.43 3.32 -20.04
CA VAL A 130 -5.78 3.20 -19.46
C VAL A 130 -5.70 2.63 -18.04
N LEU A 131 -6.27 3.34 -17.07
CA LEU A 131 -6.36 2.96 -15.66
C LEU A 131 -7.82 2.68 -15.30
N VAL A 132 -8.13 1.46 -14.91
CA VAL A 132 -9.50 1.06 -14.53
C VAL A 132 -9.82 1.58 -13.14
N VAL A 133 -10.89 2.37 -13.01
CA VAL A 133 -11.44 2.84 -11.73
C VAL A 133 -12.63 1.96 -11.36
N GLY A 134 -12.53 1.26 -10.23
CA GLY A 134 -13.59 0.38 -9.71
C GLY A 134 -14.78 1.18 -9.18
N GLU A 135 -16.02 0.83 -9.58
CA GLU A 135 -17.26 1.57 -9.24
C GLU A 135 -18.10 0.93 -8.12
N ARG A 136 -17.62 -0.16 -7.50
CA ARG A 136 -18.50 -0.96 -6.63
C ARG A 136 -18.64 -0.42 -5.21
N LEU A 137 -17.66 0.34 -4.73
CA LEU A 137 -17.68 0.98 -3.41
C LEU A 137 -18.53 2.27 -3.40
N ASN A 138 -19.69 2.21 -4.04
CA ASN A 138 -20.66 3.30 -4.13
C ASN A 138 -22.06 2.75 -3.81
N PRO A 139 -22.80 3.36 -2.84
CA PRO A 139 -24.11 2.87 -2.38
C PRO A 139 -25.22 3.04 -3.42
N THR A 140 -25.03 3.86 -4.45
CA THR A 140 -26.07 4.16 -5.44
C THR A 140 -26.54 2.90 -6.16
N GLY A 141 -27.81 2.54 -5.98
CA GLY A 141 -28.41 1.34 -6.55
C GLY A 141 -27.99 0.01 -5.91
N LYS A 142 -27.11 0.02 -4.89
CA LYS A 142 -26.56 -1.17 -4.25
C LYS A 142 -27.02 -1.29 -2.77
N LYS A 143 -28.22 -1.82 -2.55
CA LYS A 143 -28.86 -1.87 -1.23
C LYS A 143 -27.99 -2.54 -0.15
N ARG A 144 -27.31 -3.64 -0.48
CA ARG A 144 -26.44 -4.34 0.50
C ARG A 144 -25.24 -3.50 0.91
N PHE A 145 -24.63 -2.76 -0.05
CA PHE A 145 -23.50 -1.88 0.25
C PHE A 145 -23.96 -0.66 1.08
N ALA A 146 -25.10 -0.06 0.71
CA ALA A 146 -25.70 1.03 1.51
C ALA A 146 -25.97 0.59 2.96
N GLN A 147 -26.51 -0.63 3.14
CA GLN A 147 -26.77 -1.18 4.48
C GLN A 147 -25.45 -1.44 5.24
N ALA A 148 -24.41 -1.94 4.57
CA ALA A 148 -23.10 -2.16 5.19
C ALA A 148 -22.46 -0.85 5.70
N LEU A 149 -22.65 0.26 4.99
CA LEU A 149 -22.20 1.57 5.44
C LEU A 149 -22.93 2.02 6.72
N VAL A 150 -24.26 1.84 6.77
CA VAL A 150 -25.09 2.17 7.95
C VAL A 150 -24.74 1.30 9.15
N ASP A 151 -24.51 0.01 8.93
CA ASP A 151 -24.19 -0.97 9.99
C ASP A 151 -22.71 -0.95 10.38
N HIS A 152 -21.87 -0.14 9.74
CA HIS A 152 -20.41 -0.15 9.87
C HIS A 152 -19.78 -1.53 9.65
N ASP A 153 -20.33 -2.31 8.70
CA ASP A 153 -19.83 -3.61 8.28
C ASP A 153 -18.57 -3.44 7.39
N PHE A 154 -17.49 -3.02 8.02
CA PHE A 154 -16.23 -2.74 7.31
C PHE A 154 -15.62 -3.98 6.68
N GLU A 155 -15.94 -5.17 7.17
CA GLU A 155 -15.47 -6.41 6.55
C GLU A 155 -16.12 -6.64 5.18
N TYR A 156 -17.43 -6.42 5.07
CA TYR A 156 -18.11 -6.50 3.77
C TYR A 156 -17.59 -5.42 2.80
N ILE A 157 -17.39 -4.19 3.28
CA ILE A 157 -16.84 -3.09 2.47
C ILE A 157 -15.44 -3.46 1.96
N SER A 158 -14.58 -3.99 2.83
CA SER A 158 -13.23 -4.44 2.49
C SER A 158 -13.23 -5.60 1.49
N ARG A 159 -14.16 -6.53 1.64
CA ARG A 159 -14.34 -7.64 0.68
C ARG A 159 -14.70 -7.13 -0.71
N VAL A 160 -15.60 -6.16 -0.81
CA VAL A 160 -15.96 -5.55 -2.11
C VAL A 160 -14.76 -4.88 -2.75
N ALA A 161 -13.92 -4.20 -1.95
CA ALA A 161 -12.70 -3.56 -2.44
C ALA A 161 -11.68 -4.59 -2.95
N LEU A 162 -11.45 -5.67 -2.18
CA LEU A 162 -10.55 -6.76 -2.59
C LEU A 162 -11.04 -7.45 -3.87
N GLU A 163 -12.35 -7.67 -4.01
CA GLU A 163 -12.92 -8.23 -5.24
C GLU A 163 -12.66 -7.34 -6.46
N GLU A 164 -12.66 -6.02 -6.32
CA GLU A 164 -12.31 -5.10 -7.41
C GLU A 164 -10.81 -5.11 -7.72
N GLU A 165 -9.95 -5.13 -6.68
CA GLU A 165 -8.50 -5.26 -6.82
C GLU A 165 -8.14 -6.59 -7.52
N ASP A 166 -8.67 -7.71 -7.04
CA ASP A 166 -8.48 -9.05 -7.64
C ASP A 166 -8.98 -9.13 -9.10
N SER A 167 -10.01 -8.34 -9.44
CA SER A 167 -10.56 -8.29 -10.79
C SER A 167 -9.81 -7.37 -11.74
N GLY A 168 -8.80 -6.64 -11.25
CA GLY A 168 -7.88 -5.84 -12.04
C GLY A 168 -8.22 -4.36 -12.13
N ALA A 169 -8.90 -3.79 -11.11
CA ALA A 169 -8.94 -2.33 -10.94
C ALA A 169 -7.52 -1.78 -10.70
N ASP A 170 -7.28 -0.56 -11.16
CA ASP A 170 -6.05 0.20 -10.91
C ASP A 170 -6.26 1.28 -9.82
N VAL A 171 -7.50 1.74 -9.62
CA VAL A 171 -7.94 2.73 -8.63
C VAL A 171 -9.32 2.32 -8.11
N LEU A 172 -9.66 2.63 -6.86
CA LEU A 172 -11.00 2.37 -6.29
C LEU A 172 -11.74 3.68 -6.03
N ASP A 173 -12.96 3.81 -6.59
CA ASP A 173 -13.87 4.93 -6.31
C ASP A 173 -14.67 4.67 -5.04
N VAL A 174 -14.48 5.51 -4.03
CA VAL A 174 -15.04 5.33 -2.68
C VAL A 174 -16.07 6.41 -2.39
N ASN A 175 -17.35 6.04 -2.39
CA ASN A 175 -18.49 6.88 -2.01
C ASN A 175 -19.18 6.29 -0.79
N VAL A 176 -19.42 7.11 0.23
CA VAL A 176 -20.09 6.71 1.49
C VAL A 176 -21.39 7.46 1.74
N GLY A 177 -21.89 8.21 0.74
CA GLY A 177 -23.11 9.02 0.82
C GLY A 177 -24.37 8.16 0.94
N VAL A 178 -24.84 7.90 2.16
CA VAL A 178 -26.10 7.22 2.44
C VAL A 178 -27.05 8.14 3.20
N PRO A 179 -28.34 8.20 2.84
CA PRO A 179 -29.31 9.04 3.55
C PRO A 179 -29.35 8.72 5.05
N GLY A 180 -29.19 9.76 5.87
CA GLY A 180 -29.31 9.64 7.32
C GLY A 180 -28.01 9.25 8.07
N ALA A 181 -26.92 8.99 7.38
CA ALA A 181 -25.61 8.82 8.00
C ALA A 181 -24.80 10.14 7.97
N ASP A 182 -23.95 10.33 8.98
CA ASP A 182 -22.94 11.41 8.97
C ASP A 182 -21.77 10.98 8.09
N GLU A 183 -21.64 11.62 6.94
CA GLU A 183 -20.68 11.25 5.90
C GLU A 183 -19.22 11.48 6.34
N VAL A 184 -18.97 12.50 7.16
CA VAL A 184 -17.61 12.87 7.57
C VAL A 184 -16.92 11.77 8.38
N PRO A 185 -17.44 11.29 9.54
CA PRO A 185 -16.82 10.22 10.29
C PRO A 185 -16.86 8.88 9.55
N LEU A 186 -17.87 8.64 8.71
CA LEU A 186 -18.00 7.44 7.93
C LEU A 186 -16.88 7.34 6.87
N MET A 187 -16.62 8.43 6.13
CA MET A 187 -15.54 8.52 5.16
C MET A 187 -14.18 8.23 5.82
N VAL A 188 -13.91 8.85 6.97
CA VAL A 188 -12.67 8.59 7.73
C VAL A 188 -12.52 7.13 8.11
N SER A 189 -13.61 6.50 8.56
CA SER A 189 -13.58 5.10 9.01
C SER A 189 -13.37 4.12 7.85
N VAL A 190 -14.08 4.35 6.73
CA VAL A 190 -13.95 3.54 5.51
C VAL A 190 -12.55 3.65 4.93
N ILE A 191 -12.00 4.87 4.75
CA ILE A 191 -10.66 5.06 4.20
C ILE A 191 -9.59 4.40 5.08
N LYS A 192 -9.69 4.55 6.43
CA LYS A 192 -8.76 3.87 7.34
C LYS A 192 -8.83 2.35 7.26
N SER A 193 -10.03 1.80 7.07
CA SER A 193 -10.19 0.36 6.87
C SER A 193 -9.58 -0.10 5.55
N LEU A 194 -9.90 0.58 4.45
CA LEU A 194 -9.47 0.19 3.11
C LEU A 194 -7.95 0.24 2.94
N GLN A 195 -7.29 1.34 3.32
CA GLN A 195 -5.84 1.48 3.13
C GLN A 195 -4.98 0.52 3.97
N GLY A 196 -5.59 -0.21 4.91
CA GLY A 196 -4.94 -1.30 5.65
C GLY A 196 -5.08 -2.67 4.97
N ILE A 197 -5.90 -2.78 3.93
CA ILE A 197 -6.28 -4.06 3.31
C ILE A 197 -5.95 -4.07 1.82
N VAL A 198 -6.35 -3.03 1.07
CA VAL A 198 -6.05 -2.92 -0.36
C VAL A 198 -4.77 -2.14 -0.61
N SER A 199 -4.10 -2.45 -1.70
CA SER A 199 -2.88 -1.74 -2.13
C SER A 199 -3.17 -0.58 -3.08
N LEU A 200 -4.35 -0.54 -3.70
CA LEU A 200 -4.69 0.40 -4.77
C LEU A 200 -4.88 1.84 -4.27
N PRO A 201 -4.57 2.85 -5.10
CA PRO A 201 -4.96 4.23 -4.86
C PRO A 201 -6.48 4.41 -4.77
N LEU A 202 -6.91 5.42 -4.00
CA LEU A 202 -8.33 5.74 -3.82
C LEU A 202 -8.73 7.02 -4.56
N GLN A 203 -9.91 6.97 -5.15
CA GLN A 203 -10.70 8.11 -5.60
C GLN A 203 -11.75 8.39 -4.52
N ILE A 204 -11.70 9.56 -3.89
CA ILE A 204 -12.62 9.94 -2.80
C ILE A 204 -13.78 10.69 -3.41
N ASP A 205 -14.96 10.05 -3.39
CA ASP A 205 -16.18 10.55 -4.03
C ASP A 205 -17.17 11.07 -2.97
N SER A 206 -17.39 12.36 -2.99
CA SER A 206 -18.40 13.03 -2.16
C SER A 206 -18.82 14.37 -2.71
N SER A 207 -20.10 14.71 -2.52
CA SER A 207 -20.60 16.06 -2.75
C SER A 207 -20.30 17.01 -1.57
N GLU A 208 -19.94 16.49 -0.39
CA GLU A 208 -19.71 17.25 0.84
C GLU A 208 -18.22 17.61 0.99
N PRO A 209 -17.85 18.92 0.94
CA PRO A 209 -16.45 19.33 1.07
C PRO A 209 -15.80 18.88 2.37
N ALA A 210 -16.55 18.85 3.47
CA ALA A 210 -16.04 18.42 4.76
C ALA A 210 -15.67 16.92 4.77
N ALA A 211 -16.46 16.08 4.08
CA ALA A 211 -16.19 14.66 3.95
C ALA A 211 -14.94 14.40 3.06
N LEU A 212 -14.81 15.15 1.95
CA LEU A 212 -13.60 15.11 1.11
C LEU A 212 -12.35 15.49 1.92
N GLU A 213 -12.39 16.61 2.64
CA GLU A 213 -11.23 17.04 3.43
C GLU A 213 -10.88 16.04 4.55
N ALA A 214 -11.90 15.51 5.23
CA ALA A 214 -11.70 14.53 6.30
C ALA A 214 -11.09 13.21 5.76
N GLY A 215 -11.55 12.74 4.60
CA GLY A 215 -11.01 11.58 3.92
C GLY A 215 -9.56 11.77 3.50
N LEU A 216 -9.27 12.88 2.83
CA LEU A 216 -7.91 13.24 2.39
C LEU A 216 -6.92 13.37 3.56
N ARG A 217 -7.38 13.87 4.71
CA ARG A 217 -6.55 14.05 5.91
C ARG A 217 -6.01 12.72 6.46
N VAL A 218 -6.75 11.64 6.31
CA VAL A 218 -6.38 10.31 6.84
C VAL A 218 -5.86 9.39 5.76
N TYR A 219 -5.94 9.79 4.49
CA TYR A 219 -5.43 9.00 3.38
C TYR A 219 -3.91 9.12 3.28
N ASN A 220 -3.25 7.98 3.16
CA ASN A 220 -1.80 7.88 3.07
C ASN A 220 -1.37 7.66 1.61
N GLY A 221 -1.39 8.69 0.82
CA GLY A 221 -1.10 8.66 -0.61
C GLY A 221 -1.56 9.92 -1.33
N LYS A 222 -1.51 9.91 -2.65
CA LYS A 222 -2.09 10.93 -3.54
C LYS A 222 -3.40 10.42 -4.11
N ALA A 223 -4.52 10.92 -3.58
CA ALA A 223 -5.87 10.55 -4.00
C ALA A 223 -6.35 11.33 -5.23
N ILE A 224 -7.47 10.87 -5.80
CA ILE A 224 -8.30 11.65 -6.72
C ILE A 224 -9.51 12.17 -5.95
N ILE A 225 -9.85 13.44 -6.11
CA ILE A 225 -11.12 14.01 -5.63
C ILE A 225 -12.17 13.86 -6.72
N ASN A 226 -13.27 13.21 -6.39
CA ASN A 226 -14.49 13.13 -7.21
C ASN A 226 -15.62 13.86 -6.48
N SER A 227 -16.03 15.11 -6.81
CA SER A 227 -15.62 15.90 -7.93
C SER A 227 -15.83 17.42 -7.70
N VAL A 228 -15.33 18.21 -8.63
CA VAL A 228 -15.75 19.60 -8.83
C VAL A 228 -16.61 19.68 -10.11
N ASN A 229 -17.30 20.80 -10.32
CA ASN A 229 -17.98 21.16 -11.57
C ASN A 229 -17.52 22.56 -12.03
N ALA A 230 -18.12 23.10 -13.08
CA ALA A 230 -17.71 24.39 -13.64
C ALA A 230 -18.27 25.61 -12.86
N ASP A 231 -18.97 25.41 -11.75
CA ASP A 231 -19.46 26.51 -10.90
C ASP A 231 -18.32 27.12 -10.08
N ASP A 232 -18.14 28.43 -10.18
CA ASP A 232 -17.08 29.15 -9.46
C ASP A 232 -17.17 28.98 -7.94
N GLU A 233 -18.36 28.89 -7.37
CA GLU A 233 -18.55 28.64 -5.92
C GLU A 233 -18.04 27.26 -5.52
N ARG A 234 -18.34 26.22 -6.31
CA ARG A 234 -17.88 24.87 -6.05
C ARG A 234 -16.37 24.74 -6.21
N LEU A 235 -15.82 25.35 -7.27
CA LEU A 235 -14.37 25.41 -7.51
C LEU A 235 -13.65 26.10 -6.35
N ALA A 236 -14.16 27.25 -5.86
CA ALA A 236 -13.57 27.97 -4.73
C ALA A 236 -13.58 27.18 -3.40
N LEU A 237 -14.51 26.24 -3.22
CA LEU A 237 -14.57 25.37 -2.03
C LEU A 237 -13.59 24.21 -2.11
N ILE A 238 -13.46 23.54 -3.27
CA ILE A 238 -12.74 22.28 -3.37
C ILE A 238 -11.28 22.45 -3.83
N LEU A 239 -10.98 23.40 -4.74
CA LEU A 239 -9.59 23.58 -5.21
C LEU A 239 -8.58 23.90 -4.10
N PRO A 240 -8.91 24.72 -3.07
CA PRO A 240 -8.03 24.87 -1.91
C PRO A 240 -7.75 23.58 -1.15
N ILE A 241 -8.77 22.68 -1.04
CA ILE A 241 -8.63 21.37 -0.40
C ILE A 241 -7.71 20.49 -1.26
N ALA A 242 -7.96 20.40 -2.57
CA ALA A 242 -7.13 19.64 -3.50
C ALA A 242 -5.67 20.12 -3.43
N LYS A 243 -5.43 21.43 -3.47
CA LYS A 243 -4.09 22.02 -3.34
C LYS A 243 -3.44 21.70 -2.00
N LYS A 244 -4.22 21.77 -0.91
CA LYS A 244 -3.74 21.50 0.44
C LYS A 244 -3.23 20.08 0.62
N TYR A 245 -3.89 19.09 0.02
CA TYR A 245 -3.55 17.67 0.14
C TYR A 245 -2.85 17.09 -1.10
N GLY A 246 -2.67 17.89 -2.20
CA GLY A 246 -2.06 17.49 -3.46
C GLY A 246 -2.78 16.44 -4.23
N ALA A 247 -4.05 16.39 -4.03
CA ALA A 247 -4.90 15.46 -4.73
C ALA A 247 -5.07 15.87 -6.21
N ALA A 248 -5.23 14.88 -7.09
CA ALA A 248 -5.80 15.10 -8.41
C ALA A 248 -7.30 15.39 -8.28
N ILE A 249 -7.88 16.06 -9.26
CA ILE A 249 -9.30 16.42 -9.27
C ILE A 249 -10.01 15.89 -10.51
N ILE A 250 -11.25 15.44 -10.34
CA ILE A 250 -12.19 15.23 -11.46
C ILE A 250 -13.06 16.47 -11.59
N GLY A 251 -13.05 17.05 -12.80
CA GLY A 251 -13.91 18.16 -13.19
C GLY A 251 -15.06 17.68 -14.06
N LEU A 252 -16.29 17.80 -13.55
CA LEU A 252 -17.52 17.50 -14.31
C LEU A 252 -17.82 18.65 -15.25
N THR A 253 -18.04 18.36 -16.53
CA THR A 253 -18.38 19.37 -17.55
C THR A 253 -19.84 19.80 -17.45
N LEU A 254 -20.26 20.30 -16.29
CA LEU A 254 -21.58 20.86 -16.01
C LEU A 254 -21.47 22.10 -15.09
N ASP A 255 -22.50 22.92 -15.11
CA ASP A 255 -22.70 24.06 -14.25
C ASP A 255 -24.13 24.11 -13.67
N GLU A 256 -24.54 25.23 -13.07
CA GLU A 256 -25.92 25.44 -12.58
C GLU A 256 -26.99 25.25 -13.67
N GLY A 257 -26.67 25.47 -14.94
CA GLY A 257 -27.54 25.20 -16.08
C GLY A 257 -27.70 23.72 -16.41
N GLY A 258 -26.94 22.86 -15.76
CA GLY A 258 -26.93 21.40 -15.95
C GLY A 258 -25.91 20.94 -16.98
N ILE A 259 -26.15 19.78 -17.58
CA ILE A 259 -25.22 19.14 -18.53
C ILE A 259 -25.41 19.75 -19.93
N PRO A 260 -24.37 20.37 -20.53
CA PRO A 260 -24.45 20.93 -21.88
C PRO A 260 -24.75 19.87 -22.94
N GLN A 261 -25.49 20.28 -23.95
CA GLN A 261 -25.93 19.38 -25.00
C GLN A 261 -24.88 19.12 -26.10
N THR A 262 -23.89 19.99 -26.22
CA THR A 262 -22.87 19.89 -27.27
C THR A 262 -21.48 19.62 -26.68
N ALA A 263 -20.65 18.91 -27.43
CA ALA A 263 -19.23 18.69 -27.07
C ALA A 263 -18.48 20.01 -26.88
N LYS A 264 -18.74 21.00 -27.75
CA LYS A 264 -18.08 22.31 -27.65
C LYS A 264 -18.32 23.02 -26.31
N GLU A 265 -19.56 23.00 -25.82
CA GLU A 265 -19.90 23.61 -24.53
C GLU A 265 -19.25 22.83 -23.35
N ARG A 266 -19.26 21.48 -23.42
CA ARG A 266 -18.55 20.63 -22.42
C ARG A 266 -17.06 20.93 -22.37
N VAL A 267 -16.44 21.09 -23.54
CA VAL A 267 -15.02 21.47 -23.63
C VAL A 267 -14.77 22.87 -23.07
N ALA A 268 -15.68 23.82 -23.27
CA ALA A 268 -15.57 25.14 -22.64
C ALA A 268 -15.62 25.07 -21.11
N HIS A 269 -16.46 24.21 -20.53
CA HIS A 269 -16.43 23.95 -19.07
C HIS A 269 -15.11 23.31 -18.62
N ALA A 270 -14.56 22.38 -19.40
CA ALA A 270 -13.26 21.78 -19.12
C ALA A 270 -12.13 22.82 -19.13
N GLU A 271 -12.16 23.77 -20.09
CA GLU A 271 -11.20 24.89 -20.14
C GLU A 271 -11.33 25.78 -18.91
N HIS A 272 -12.54 26.12 -18.49
CA HIS A 272 -12.79 26.92 -17.29
C HIS A 272 -12.27 26.24 -16.02
N ILE A 273 -12.58 24.95 -15.85
CA ILE A 273 -12.09 24.16 -14.71
C ILE A 273 -10.55 24.13 -14.69
N LEU A 274 -9.92 23.90 -15.85
CA LEU A 274 -8.46 23.91 -15.97
C LEU A 274 -7.86 25.24 -15.59
N GLU A 275 -8.42 26.36 -16.13
CA GLU A 275 -7.95 27.71 -15.82
C GLU A 275 -7.99 27.97 -14.31
N LYS A 276 -9.11 27.67 -13.67
CA LYS A 276 -9.27 27.81 -12.21
C LYS A 276 -8.32 26.91 -11.44
N ALA A 277 -8.15 25.67 -11.81
CA ALA A 277 -7.22 24.76 -11.16
C ALA A 277 -5.77 25.30 -11.21
N LEU A 278 -5.36 25.84 -12.35
CA LEU A 278 -4.04 26.47 -12.53
C LEU A 278 -3.88 27.74 -11.68
N GLU A 279 -4.93 28.58 -11.56
CA GLU A 279 -4.95 29.75 -10.66
C GLU A 279 -4.69 29.35 -9.20
N TYR A 280 -5.24 28.23 -8.74
CA TYR A 280 -5.00 27.69 -7.39
C TYR A 280 -3.65 26.93 -7.30
N GLY A 281 -2.90 26.80 -8.41
CA GLY A 281 -1.59 26.14 -8.46
C GLY A 281 -1.67 24.62 -8.44
N ILE A 282 -2.81 24.03 -8.85
CA ILE A 282 -2.93 22.61 -9.17
C ILE A 282 -2.28 22.41 -10.55
N LYS A 283 -1.49 21.36 -10.70
CA LYS A 283 -0.81 21.09 -11.98
C LYS A 283 -1.81 20.58 -13.00
N LYS A 284 -1.54 20.86 -14.29
CA LYS A 284 -2.39 20.43 -15.40
C LYS A 284 -2.60 18.90 -15.41
N GLU A 285 -1.57 18.17 -15.11
CA GLU A 285 -1.56 16.69 -15.08
C GLU A 285 -2.42 16.10 -13.96
N ASP A 286 -2.82 16.92 -12.99
CA ASP A 286 -3.67 16.53 -11.87
C ASP A 286 -5.15 16.92 -12.11
N VAL A 287 -5.47 17.42 -13.30
CA VAL A 287 -6.84 17.75 -13.72
C VAL A 287 -7.35 16.68 -14.67
N ILE A 288 -8.36 15.96 -14.23
CA ILE A 288 -9.04 14.88 -14.97
C ILE A 288 -10.44 15.38 -15.32
N ILE A 289 -10.91 15.22 -16.54
CA ILE A 289 -12.21 15.73 -16.96
C ILE A 289 -13.19 14.60 -17.17
N ASP A 290 -14.36 14.70 -16.54
CA ASP A 290 -15.53 13.89 -16.85
C ASP A 290 -16.44 14.64 -17.83
N CYS A 291 -16.45 14.17 -19.07
CA CYS A 291 -17.31 14.72 -20.14
C CYS A 291 -18.78 14.31 -20.00
N LEU A 292 -19.13 13.56 -18.97
CA LEU A 292 -20.47 13.10 -18.60
C LEU A 292 -21.15 12.18 -19.62
N THR A 293 -21.47 10.99 -19.13
CA THR A 293 -22.19 9.97 -19.92
C THR A 293 -23.69 10.06 -19.66
N LEU A 294 -24.45 10.45 -20.68
CA LEU A 294 -25.90 10.41 -20.64
C LEU A 294 -26.44 9.11 -21.25
N THR A 295 -27.57 8.63 -20.72
CA THR A 295 -28.15 7.37 -21.19
C THR A 295 -28.76 7.47 -22.59
N VAL A 296 -28.38 6.54 -23.46
CA VAL A 296 -28.90 6.48 -24.84
C VAL A 296 -30.39 6.10 -24.90
N SER A 297 -30.94 5.53 -23.83
CA SER A 297 -32.40 5.27 -23.78
C SER A 297 -33.24 6.54 -23.77
N ALA A 298 -32.70 7.65 -23.29
CA ALA A 298 -33.34 8.95 -23.26
C ALA A 298 -32.86 9.88 -24.40
N GLN A 299 -31.55 9.84 -24.69
CA GLN A 299 -30.89 10.81 -25.59
C GLN A 299 -29.77 10.12 -26.39
N GLN A 300 -30.12 9.45 -27.48
CA GLN A 300 -29.17 8.68 -28.30
C GLN A 300 -28.01 9.51 -28.88
N ASP A 301 -28.29 10.75 -29.32
CA ASP A 301 -27.26 11.60 -29.92
C ASP A 301 -26.19 12.05 -28.94
N GLN A 302 -26.48 12.01 -27.66
CA GLN A 302 -25.52 12.42 -26.60
C GLN A 302 -24.31 11.49 -26.48
N ALA A 303 -24.43 10.22 -26.86
CA ALA A 303 -23.26 9.32 -26.91
C ALA A 303 -22.17 9.86 -27.86
N LYS A 304 -22.57 10.39 -29.02
CA LYS A 304 -21.62 10.98 -29.98
C LYS A 304 -21.02 12.29 -29.46
N GLU A 305 -21.81 13.11 -28.80
CA GLU A 305 -21.30 14.37 -28.20
C GLU A 305 -20.34 14.09 -27.07
N THR A 306 -20.62 13.09 -26.22
CA THR A 306 -19.66 12.65 -25.18
C THR A 306 -18.34 12.19 -25.79
N LEU A 307 -18.35 11.32 -26.81
CA LEU A 307 -17.14 10.84 -27.47
C LEU A 307 -16.34 11.97 -28.15
N LYS A 308 -17.03 12.94 -28.78
CA LYS A 308 -16.37 14.13 -29.34
C LYS A 308 -15.73 14.99 -28.24
N ALA A 309 -16.44 15.21 -27.13
CA ALA A 309 -15.93 16.00 -26.01
C ALA A 309 -14.66 15.35 -25.41
N VAL A 310 -14.68 14.03 -25.16
CA VAL A 310 -13.51 13.27 -24.69
C VAL A 310 -12.33 13.47 -25.64
N ARG A 311 -12.55 13.31 -26.95
CA ARG A 311 -11.48 13.50 -27.94
C ARG A 311 -10.91 14.90 -27.91
N GLU A 312 -11.74 15.94 -27.92
CA GLU A 312 -11.27 17.32 -27.90
C GLU A 312 -10.57 17.68 -26.60
N VAL A 313 -11.03 17.21 -25.44
CA VAL A 313 -10.36 17.40 -24.15
C VAL A 313 -8.99 16.72 -24.17
N HIS A 314 -8.92 15.48 -24.65
CA HIS A 314 -7.67 14.73 -24.70
C HIS A 314 -6.67 15.35 -25.72
N GLU A 315 -7.08 15.50 -26.99
CA GLU A 315 -6.17 15.94 -28.06
C GLU A 315 -5.83 17.43 -28.00
N ARG A 316 -6.80 18.30 -27.69
CA ARG A 316 -6.61 19.75 -27.73
C ARG A 316 -6.16 20.34 -26.41
N LEU A 317 -6.76 19.88 -25.29
CA LEU A 317 -6.37 20.36 -23.97
C LEU A 317 -5.25 19.53 -23.37
N GLY A 318 -4.99 18.31 -23.87
CA GLY A 318 -4.00 17.37 -23.32
C GLY A 318 -4.27 17.06 -21.85
N LEU A 319 -5.53 16.84 -21.50
CA LEU A 319 -6.00 16.45 -20.18
C LEU A 319 -6.39 14.99 -20.16
N HIS A 320 -6.33 14.38 -19.00
CA HIS A 320 -6.89 13.05 -18.77
C HIS A 320 -8.41 13.10 -18.74
N CYS A 321 -9.04 12.03 -19.20
CA CYS A 321 -10.48 11.89 -19.22
C CYS A 321 -10.96 10.71 -18.39
N THR A 322 -12.05 10.90 -17.66
CA THR A 322 -12.80 9.84 -16.97
C THR A 322 -14.25 9.83 -17.44
N LEU A 323 -14.93 8.71 -17.31
CA LEU A 323 -16.38 8.57 -17.55
C LEU A 323 -16.94 7.46 -16.66
N GLY A 324 -18.12 7.70 -16.10
CA GLY A 324 -19.00 6.65 -15.59
C GLY A 324 -19.62 5.88 -16.76
N VAL A 325 -18.88 4.87 -17.28
CA VAL A 325 -19.22 4.19 -18.55
C VAL A 325 -20.59 3.50 -18.50
N SER A 326 -20.91 2.88 -17.36
CA SER A 326 -22.16 2.12 -17.20
C SER A 326 -23.43 2.95 -17.32
N ASN A 327 -23.34 4.28 -17.24
CA ASN A 327 -24.49 5.19 -17.38
C ASN A 327 -25.08 5.18 -18.79
N ILE A 328 -24.27 4.90 -19.83
CA ILE A 328 -24.70 4.92 -21.23
C ILE A 328 -25.90 4.02 -21.51
N SER A 329 -26.00 2.89 -20.84
CA SER A 329 -27.00 1.85 -21.10
C SER A 329 -28.14 1.81 -20.09
N PHE A 330 -28.24 2.82 -19.21
CA PHE A 330 -29.26 2.80 -18.17
C PHE A 330 -30.67 2.65 -18.75
N GLY A 331 -31.49 1.75 -18.19
CA GLY A 331 -32.83 1.46 -18.64
C GLY A 331 -32.96 0.52 -19.86
N LEU A 332 -31.83 0.03 -20.42
CA LEU A 332 -31.85 -0.91 -21.56
C LEU A 332 -31.59 -2.35 -21.10
N PRO A 333 -32.10 -3.37 -21.81
CA PRO A 333 -31.76 -4.76 -21.59
C PRO A 333 -30.34 -5.08 -22.10
N GLN A 334 -29.72 -6.16 -21.59
CA GLN A 334 -28.41 -6.65 -22.05
C GLN A 334 -27.34 -5.54 -22.07
N ARG A 335 -27.26 -4.78 -20.97
CA ARG A 335 -26.46 -3.58 -20.83
C ARG A 335 -24.97 -3.79 -21.14
N SER A 336 -24.43 -4.98 -20.87
CA SER A 336 -23.02 -5.32 -21.10
C SER A 336 -22.58 -5.03 -22.54
N HIS A 337 -23.34 -5.44 -23.53
CA HIS A 337 -22.99 -5.23 -24.96
C HIS A 337 -22.84 -3.75 -25.34
N ILE A 338 -23.69 -2.90 -24.78
CA ILE A 338 -23.60 -1.44 -25.02
C ILE A 338 -22.42 -0.86 -24.26
N ASN A 339 -22.25 -1.25 -23.01
CA ASN A 339 -21.16 -0.76 -22.16
C ASN A 339 -19.79 -1.12 -22.74
N GLU A 340 -19.56 -2.37 -23.14
CA GLU A 340 -18.32 -2.85 -23.76
C GLU A 340 -18.00 -2.11 -25.06
N SER A 341 -19.04 -1.97 -25.93
CA SER A 341 -18.90 -1.25 -27.19
C SER A 341 -18.60 0.25 -27.00
N PHE A 342 -19.29 0.89 -26.04
CA PHE A 342 -19.06 2.31 -25.73
C PHE A 342 -17.71 2.53 -25.06
N LEU A 343 -17.29 1.66 -24.12
CA LEU A 343 -15.99 1.71 -23.47
C LEU A 343 -14.85 1.69 -24.50
N THR A 344 -14.89 0.75 -25.45
CA THR A 344 -13.86 0.65 -26.49
C THR A 344 -13.78 1.92 -27.35
N GLN A 345 -14.93 2.49 -27.74
CA GLN A 345 -14.98 3.74 -28.50
C GLN A 345 -14.47 4.93 -27.68
N ALA A 346 -14.80 4.99 -26.39
CA ALA A 346 -14.36 6.05 -25.50
C ALA A 346 -12.84 6.01 -25.27
N MET A 347 -12.27 4.82 -25.02
CA MET A 347 -10.81 4.64 -24.92
C MET A 347 -10.10 5.07 -26.21
N HIS A 348 -10.66 4.74 -27.39
CA HIS A 348 -10.12 5.21 -28.68
C HIS A 348 -10.21 6.74 -28.85
N CYS A 349 -11.12 7.39 -28.16
CA CYS A 349 -11.21 8.85 -28.11
C CYS A 349 -10.32 9.52 -27.06
N GLY A 350 -9.59 8.76 -26.24
CA GLY A 350 -8.70 9.27 -25.19
C GLY A 350 -9.28 9.19 -23.77
N LEU A 351 -10.17 8.22 -23.51
CA LEU A 351 -10.61 7.92 -22.15
C LEU A 351 -9.50 7.15 -21.43
N ASP A 352 -8.87 7.79 -20.43
CA ASP A 352 -7.76 7.24 -19.68
C ASP A 352 -8.21 6.52 -18.40
N LEU A 353 -9.25 7.02 -17.74
CA LEU A 353 -9.72 6.53 -16.43
C LEU A 353 -11.20 6.11 -16.50
N PRO A 354 -11.53 4.98 -17.16
CA PRO A 354 -12.91 4.47 -17.18
C PRO A 354 -13.36 4.04 -15.77
N ILE A 355 -14.48 4.60 -15.28
CA ILE A 355 -15.15 4.15 -14.06
C ILE A 355 -16.10 3.03 -14.45
N ILE A 356 -15.75 1.79 -14.08
CA ILE A 356 -16.46 0.57 -14.49
C ILE A 356 -16.51 -0.45 -13.36
N ASN A 357 -17.35 -1.47 -13.53
CA ASN A 357 -17.33 -2.64 -12.66
C ASN A 357 -16.31 -3.67 -13.19
N PRO A 358 -15.14 -3.85 -12.54
CA PRO A 358 -14.10 -4.76 -13.02
C PRO A 358 -14.50 -6.24 -12.90
N ASN A 359 -15.52 -6.56 -12.11
CA ASN A 359 -16.04 -7.93 -11.99
C ASN A 359 -16.85 -8.39 -13.22
N ILE A 360 -17.11 -7.49 -14.16
CA ILE A 360 -17.75 -7.83 -15.45
C ILE A 360 -16.64 -8.18 -16.43
N SER A 361 -16.46 -9.48 -16.71
CA SER A 361 -15.35 -9.96 -17.54
C SER A 361 -15.27 -9.26 -18.90
N GLY A 362 -16.41 -9.08 -19.60
CA GLY A 362 -16.43 -8.43 -20.90
C GLY A 362 -15.92 -6.98 -20.89
N MET A 363 -16.15 -6.23 -19.82
CA MET A 363 -15.57 -4.88 -19.66
C MET A 363 -14.04 -4.94 -19.53
N MET A 364 -13.53 -5.82 -18.69
CA MET A 364 -12.09 -5.99 -18.52
C MET A 364 -11.43 -6.58 -19.77
N ASP A 365 -12.09 -7.51 -20.44
CA ASP A 365 -11.59 -8.10 -21.70
C ASP A 365 -11.44 -7.02 -22.78
N ALA A 366 -12.38 -6.06 -22.85
CA ALA A 366 -12.28 -4.90 -23.74
C ALA A 366 -11.09 -3.99 -23.39
N VAL A 367 -10.82 -3.77 -22.09
CA VAL A 367 -9.65 -2.98 -21.64
C VAL A 367 -8.34 -3.67 -22.00
N PHE A 368 -8.19 -4.97 -21.70
CA PHE A 368 -6.97 -5.71 -22.02
C PHE A 368 -6.73 -5.77 -23.54
N ALA A 369 -7.77 -6.01 -24.34
CA ALA A 369 -7.66 -5.99 -25.78
C ALA A 369 -7.27 -4.60 -26.32
N TYR A 370 -7.83 -3.53 -25.76
CA TYR A 370 -7.46 -2.16 -26.11
C TYR A 370 -6.00 -1.85 -25.78
N ARG A 371 -5.52 -2.19 -24.58
CA ARG A 371 -4.12 -1.96 -24.16
C ARG A 371 -3.12 -2.60 -25.13
N VAL A 372 -3.41 -3.79 -25.63
CA VAL A 372 -2.58 -4.43 -26.68
C VAL A 372 -2.59 -3.61 -27.98
N LEU A 373 -3.78 -3.21 -28.46
CA LEU A 373 -3.93 -2.47 -29.71
C LEU A 373 -3.35 -1.05 -29.63
N ALA A 374 -3.35 -0.45 -28.45
CA ALA A 374 -2.78 0.88 -28.19
C ALA A 374 -1.26 0.84 -27.92
N GLY A 375 -0.67 -0.34 -27.79
CA GLY A 375 0.76 -0.50 -27.46
C GLY A 375 1.09 -0.23 -25.98
N GLU A 376 0.08 -0.28 -25.12
CA GLU A 376 0.22 -0.08 -23.66
C GLU A 376 0.60 -1.38 -22.92
N ASP A 377 0.43 -2.54 -23.55
CA ASP A 377 0.80 -3.86 -23.02
C ASP A 377 1.99 -4.42 -23.82
N GLU A 378 3.19 -4.21 -23.29
CA GLU A 378 4.43 -4.63 -23.92
C GLU A 378 4.46 -6.15 -24.07
N ASN A 379 4.78 -6.64 -25.29
CA ASN A 379 4.75 -8.06 -25.65
C ASN A 379 3.40 -8.76 -25.42
N SER A 380 2.33 -8.03 -25.15
CA SER A 380 1.01 -8.57 -24.78
C SER A 380 1.02 -9.46 -23.54
N ASP A 381 1.93 -9.22 -22.60
CA ASP A 381 2.15 -10.09 -21.45
C ASP A 381 0.92 -10.15 -20.53
N ALA A 382 0.31 -9.01 -20.23
CA ALA A 382 -0.88 -8.95 -19.39
C ALA A 382 -2.10 -9.61 -20.06
N TYR A 383 -2.27 -9.39 -21.38
CA TYR A 383 -3.30 -10.05 -22.17
C TYR A 383 -3.13 -11.57 -22.19
N ILE A 384 -1.94 -12.04 -22.51
CA ILE A 384 -1.63 -13.48 -22.55
C ILE A 384 -1.89 -14.11 -21.17
N LYS A 385 -1.43 -13.51 -20.08
CA LYS A 385 -1.67 -13.99 -18.72
C LYS A 385 -3.16 -14.15 -18.44
N ARG A 386 -3.97 -13.11 -18.72
CA ARG A 386 -5.41 -13.13 -18.48
C ARG A 386 -6.13 -14.24 -19.24
N PHE A 387 -5.81 -14.45 -20.52
CA PHE A 387 -6.55 -15.37 -21.36
C PHE A 387 -5.96 -16.79 -21.43
N SER A 388 -4.70 -16.99 -21.05
CA SER A 388 -4.10 -18.33 -20.94
C SER A 388 -4.77 -19.16 -19.85
N ASP A 389 -5.06 -18.55 -18.70
CA ASP A 389 -5.75 -19.21 -17.59
C ASP A 389 -7.19 -19.57 -17.94
N GLN A 390 -7.88 -18.73 -18.73
CA GLN A 390 -9.22 -19.01 -19.23
C GLN A 390 -9.23 -20.17 -20.26
N SER A 391 -8.20 -20.29 -21.07
CA SER A 391 -8.10 -21.38 -22.06
C SER A 391 -7.93 -22.74 -21.41
N ALA A 392 -7.32 -22.83 -20.24
CA ALA A 392 -7.23 -24.04 -19.43
C ALA A 392 -8.59 -24.46 -18.85
N MET A 393 -9.46 -23.50 -18.52
CA MET A 393 -10.83 -23.75 -18.01
C MET A 393 -11.81 -24.21 -19.09
N VAL A 394 -11.64 -23.74 -20.34
CA VAL A 394 -12.53 -24.15 -21.47
C VAL A 394 -12.35 -25.62 -21.86
N GLN A 395 -11.21 -26.24 -21.55
CA GLN A 395 -10.98 -27.66 -21.83
C GLN A 395 -11.64 -28.61 -20.79
N ASN A 396 -12.23 -28.07 -19.72
CA ASN A 396 -12.95 -28.88 -18.71
C ASN A 396 -14.27 -28.18 -18.33
N PRO A 397 -15.39 -28.41 -19.07
CA PRO A 397 -16.65 -27.70 -18.83
C PRO A 397 -17.32 -28.03 -17.49
N GLU A 398 -16.87 -29.07 -16.78
CA GLU A 398 -17.43 -29.48 -15.49
C GLU A 398 -16.85 -28.68 -14.30
N SER A 399 -15.78 -27.88 -14.50
CA SER A 399 -15.17 -27.05 -13.45
C SER A 399 -15.61 -25.57 -13.45
N ALA A 400 -16.48 -25.16 -14.38
CA ALA A 400 -16.86 -23.75 -14.59
C ALA A 400 -18.03 -23.26 -13.70
N GLN A 401 -18.44 -23.98 -12.67
CA GLN A 401 -19.55 -23.60 -11.77
C GLN A 401 -19.23 -23.62 -10.28
N GLU A 402 -17.99 -23.80 -9.88
CA GLU A 402 -17.62 -23.56 -8.50
C GLU A 402 -17.15 -22.09 -8.37
N LYS A 403 -18.05 -21.21 -7.86
CA LYS A 403 -17.58 -20.07 -7.08
C LYS A 403 -16.62 -20.67 -6.07
N SER A 404 -15.33 -20.31 -6.14
CA SER A 404 -14.35 -20.78 -5.15
C SER A 404 -14.92 -20.44 -3.77
N GLU A 405 -15.35 -21.45 -3.02
CA GLU A 405 -15.73 -21.23 -1.63
C GLU A 405 -14.54 -20.61 -0.93
N GLU A 406 -14.77 -19.51 -0.23
CA GLU A 406 -13.72 -18.82 0.53
C GLU A 406 -13.11 -19.83 1.51
N THR A 407 -11.82 -20.05 1.45
CA THR A 407 -11.12 -20.96 2.36
C THR A 407 -10.59 -20.21 3.57
N ILE A 408 -10.30 -20.90 4.68
CA ILE A 408 -9.67 -20.28 5.86
C ILE A 408 -8.36 -19.61 5.46
N GLU A 409 -7.58 -20.27 4.61
CA GLU A 409 -6.30 -19.75 4.13
C GLU A 409 -6.47 -18.43 3.36
N SER A 410 -7.44 -18.39 2.43
CA SER A 410 -7.75 -17.17 1.67
C SER A 410 -8.28 -16.06 2.59
N ALA A 411 -9.18 -16.38 3.51
CA ALA A 411 -9.74 -15.41 4.45
C ALA A 411 -8.67 -14.83 5.40
N VAL A 412 -7.71 -15.64 5.83
CA VAL A 412 -6.55 -15.16 6.63
C VAL A 412 -5.67 -14.23 5.81
N LEU A 413 -5.28 -14.61 4.59
CA LEU A 413 -4.47 -13.78 3.69
C LEU A 413 -5.11 -12.41 3.43
N LYS A 414 -6.43 -12.39 3.23
CA LYS A 414 -7.22 -11.16 3.00
C LYS A 414 -7.55 -10.37 4.28
N GLY A 415 -7.18 -10.86 5.45
CA GLY A 415 -7.44 -10.20 6.73
C GLY A 415 -8.92 -10.17 7.15
N LEU A 416 -9.75 -11.08 6.63
CA LEU A 416 -11.21 -11.15 6.83
C LEU A 416 -11.57 -11.86 8.16
N LYS A 417 -11.52 -11.12 9.24
CA LYS A 417 -11.62 -11.62 10.62
C LYS A 417 -12.91 -12.41 10.90
N GLU A 418 -14.07 -11.89 10.50
CA GLU A 418 -15.37 -12.55 10.79
C GLU A 418 -15.57 -13.77 9.89
N GLU A 419 -15.07 -13.75 8.66
CA GLU A 419 -15.12 -14.92 7.80
C GLU A 419 -14.19 -16.04 8.31
N VAL A 420 -13.01 -15.72 8.82
CA VAL A 420 -12.14 -16.70 9.51
C VAL A 420 -12.86 -17.32 10.70
N LYS A 421 -13.54 -16.54 11.54
CA LYS A 421 -14.33 -17.07 12.67
C LYS A 421 -15.42 -18.02 12.20
N LYS A 422 -16.16 -17.64 11.16
CA LYS A 422 -17.25 -18.45 10.60
C LYS A 422 -16.73 -19.76 10.02
N LEU A 423 -15.69 -19.71 9.18
CA LEU A 423 -15.08 -20.89 8.59
C LEU A 423 -14.43 -21.80 9.64
N THR A 424 -13.79 -21.22 10.66
CA THR A 424 -13.24 -21.98 11.81
C THR A 424 -14.34 -22.75 12.53
N LYS A 425 -15.48 -22.12 12.84
CA LYS A 425 -16.61 -22.80 13.48
C LYS A 425 -17.15 -23.94 12.61
N MET A 426 -17.30 -23.71 11.31
CA MET A 426 -17.79 -24.71 10.36
C MET A 426 -16.84 -25.92 10.28
N HIS A 427 -15.53 -25.68 10.15
CA HIS A 427 -14.54 -26.76 10.09
C HIS A 427 -14.42 -27.54 11.42
N LEU A 428 -14.64 -26.91 12.56
CA LEU A 428 -14.65 -27.56 13.86
C LEU A 428 -15.85 -28.56 14.03
N GLU A 429 -16.82 -28.57 13.14
CA GLU A 429 -17.87 -29.59 13.11
C GLU A 429 -17.37 -30.94 12.55
N THR A 430 -16.34 -30.92 11.72
CA THR A 430 -15.82 -32.08 10.98
C THR A 430 -14.36 -32.40 11.27
N MET A 431 -13.60 -31.47 11.84
CA MET A 431 -12.17 -31.60 12.15
C MET A 431 -11.91 -31.36 13.63
N SER A 432 -10.84 -31.96 14.14
CA SER A 432 -10.37 -31.67 15.50
C SER A 432 -9.66 -30.30 15.55
N GLU A 433 -9.61 -29.70 16.74
CA GLU A 433 -8.96 -28.42 16.99
C GLU A 433 -7.49 -28.42 16.54
N VAL A 434 -6.76 -29.48 16.90
CA VAL A 434 -5.33 -29.63 16.55
C VAL A 434 -5.12 -29.81 15.04
N GLU A 435 -5.99 -30.57 14.40
CA GLU A 435 -5.96 -30.79 12.96
C GLU A 435 -6.22 -29.48 12.20
N LEU A 436 -7.24 -28.71 12.60
CA LEU A 436 -7.56 -27.42 11.99
C LEU A 436 -6.41 -26.41 12.12
N ILE A 437 -5.79 -26.33 13.30
CA ILE A 437 -4.61 -25.48 13.52
C ILE A 437 -3.49 -25.88 12.56
N ASN A 438 -3.13 -27.16 12.51
CA ASN A 438 -1.95 -27.61 11.79
C ASN A 438 -2.15 -27.66 10.25
N THR A 439 -3.39 -27.87 9.78
CA THR A 439 -3.64 -28.04 8.34
C THR A 439 -4.17 -26.78 7.65
N LYS A 440 -4.72 -25.80 8.42
CA LYS A 440 -5.38 -24.62 7.87
C LYS A 440 -4.76 -23.31 8.37
N LEU A 441 -4.78 -23.05 9.69
CA LEU A 441 -4.34 -21.75 10.22
C LEU A 441 -2.83 -21.53 10.16
N ILE A 442 -2.04 -22.56 10.54
CA ILE A 442 -0.57 -22.45 10.46
C ILE A 442 -0.09 -22.31 9.01
N PRO A 443 -0.52 -23.14 8.04
CA PRO A 443 -0.13 -22.97 6.64
C PRO A 443 -0.52 -21.59 6.07
N ALA A 444 -1.69 -21.05 6.47
CA ALA A 444 -2.09 -19.71 6.07
C ALA A 444 -1.10 -18.63 6.57
N LEU A 445 -0.69 -18.70 7.85
CA LEU A 445 0.31 -17.78 8.41
C LEU A 445 1.70 -17.97 7.78
N ASP A 446 2.07 -19.19 7.41
CA ASP A 446 3.32 -19.46 6.70
C ASP A 446 3.34 -18.76 5.33
N VAL A 447 2.23 -18.84 4.57
CA VAL A 447 2.09 -18.14 3.29
C VAL A 447 2.13 -16.61 3.47
N VAL A 448 1.44 -16.08 4.50
CA VAL A 448 1.50 -14.64 4.85
C VAL A 448 2.93 -14.20 5.13
N GLY A 449 3.69 -14.97 5.92
CA GLY A 449 5.10 -14.70 6.22
C GLY A 449 5.97 -14.70 4.97
N GLU A 450 5.80 -15.70 4.10
CA GLU A 450 6.54 -15.82 2.84
C GLU A 450 6.23 -14.64 1.89
N GLN A 451 4.96 -14.23 1.78
CA GLN A 451 4.58 -13.08 0.96
C GLN A 451 5.15 -11.77 1.51
N TYR A 452 5.22 -11.62 2.83
CA TYR A 452 5.86 -10.47 3.45
C TYR A 452 7.37 -10.44 3.21
N GLU A 453 8.07 -11.58 3.32
CA GLU A 453 9.50 -11.69 2.99
C GLU A 453 9.79 -11.33 1.52
N LYS A 454 8.90 -11.76 0.61
CA LYS A 454 9.00 -11.47 -0.82
C LYS A 454 8.51 -10.05 -1.18
N GLN A 455 8.12 -9.25 -0.18
CA GLN A 455 7.59 -7.90 -0.35
C GLN A 455 6.34 -7.84 -1.25
N ILE A 456 5.57 -8.93 -1.32
CA ILE A 456 4.28 -9.00 -2.02
C ILE A 456 3.21 -8.31 -1.19
N ILE A 457 3.24 -8.51 0.14
CA ILE A 457 2.39 -7.79 1.10
C ILE A 457 3.26 -6.95 2.04
N PHE A 458 2.65 -5.93 2.64
CA PHE A 458 3.31 -4.97 3.52
C PHE A 458 2.83 -5.10 4.96
N LEU A 459 3.48 -4.34 5.87
CA LEU A 459 3.22 -4.44 7.30
C LEU A 459 1.74 -4.34 7.71
N PRO A 460 0.91 -3.43 7.17
CA PRO A 460 -0.51 -3.37 7.51
C PRO A 460 -1.27 -4.65 7.15
N GLN A 461 -1.00 -5.22 5.98
CA GLN A 461 -1.64 -6.47 5.54
C GLN A 461 -1.18 -7.66 6.39
N LEU A 462 0.13 -7.74 6.73
CA LEU A 462 0.66 -8.74 7.66
C LEU A 462 -0.06 -8.69 9.02
N ILE A 463 -0.22 -7.48 9.58
CA ILE A 463 -0.92 -7.29 10.87
C ILE A 463 -2.39 -7.70 10.77
N ASN A 464 -3.09 -7.34 9.68
CA ASN A 464 -4.49 -7.70 9.48
C ASN A 464 -4.66 -9.21 9.32
N ALA A 465 -3.81 -9.87 8.56
CA ALA A 465 -3.80 -11.33 8.39
C ALA A 465 -3.53 -12.05 9.73
N ALA A 466 -2.56 -11.58 10.51
CA ALA A 466 -2.27 -12.11 11.84
C ALA A 466 -3.45 -11.93 12.80
N ASN A 467 -4.14 -10.77 12.77
CA ASN A 467 -5.33 -10.52 13.57
C ASN A 467 -6.52 -11.39 13.14
N ALA A 468 -6.67 -11.66 11.85
CA ALA A 468 -7.70 -12.56 11.33
C ALA A 468 -7.45 -14.00 11.78
N ALA A 469 -6.22 -14.50 11.68
CA ALA A 469 -5.85 -15.80 12.19
C ALA A 469 -6.05 -15.91 13.73
N SER A 470 -5.70 -14.86 14.48
CA SER A 470 -5.92 -14.78 15.94
C SER A 470 -7.39 -14.99 16.29
N ALA A 471 -8.31 -14.43 15.52
CA ALA A 471 -9.75 -14.62 15.74
C ALA A 471 -10.19 -16.08 15.53
N GLY A 472 -9.57 -16.83 14.62
CA GLY A 472 -9.75 -18.27 14.48
C GLY A 472 -9.22 -19.04 15.69
N PHE A 473 -8.02 -18.71 16.16
CA PHE A 473 -7.44 -19.32 17.37
C PHE A 473 -8.28 -19.06 18.63
N ASP A 474 -8.90 -17.88 18.76
CA ASP A 474 -9.78 -17.57 19.90
C ASP A 474 -11.00 -18.49 19.94
N ILE A 475 -11.64 -18.77 18.78
CA ILE A 475 -12.74 -19.74 18.68
C ILE A 475 -12.29 -21.15 19.12
N ILE A 476 -11.10 -21.55 18.70
CA ILE A 476 -10.54 -22.86 19.08
C ILE A 476 -10.24 -22.91 20.57
N LYS A 477 -9.63 -21.86 21.15
CA LYS A 477 -9.36 -21.76 22.58
C LYS A 477 -10.65 -21.83 23.42
N GLU A 478 -11.70 -21.11 23.02
CA GLU A 478 -13.01 -21.17 23.69
C GLU A 478 -13.58 -22.59 23.69
N ARG A 479 -13.46 -23.32 22.58
CA ARG A 479 -13.92 -24.70 22.47
C ARG A 479 -13.12 -25.68 23.34
N ILE A 480 -11.78 -25.56 23.34
CA ILE A 480 -10.88 -26.35 24.20
C ILE A 480 -11.15 -26.07 25.68
N ALA A 481 -11.43 -24.82 26.06
CA ALA A 481 -11.78 -24.48 27.45
C ALA A 481 -13.14 -25.07 27.89
N GLN A 482 -14.05 -25.34 26.97
CA GLN A 482 -15.33 -25.97 27.21
C GLN A 482 -15.23 -27.52 27.26
N SER A 483 -14.29 -28.10 26.52
CA SER A 483 -13.95 -29.53 26.59
C SER A 483 -12.84 -29.68 27.62
N SER A 484 -13.16 -30.08 28.84
CA SER A 484 -12.29 -30.12 30.05
C SER A 484 -11.05 -31.02 29.94
N ASP A 485 -10.20 -30.88 28.92
CA ASP A 485 -8.89 -31.50 28.83
C ASP A 485 -7.84 -30.49 28.34
N GLY A 486 -7.05 -30.13 29.28
CA GLY A 486 -6.04 -29.16 29.46
C GLY A 486 -5.08 -28.72 28.35
N ASN A 487 -4.71 -27.49 28.49
CA ASN A 487 -3.39 -26.89 28.24
C ASN A 487 -2.65 -27.26 26.93
N SER A 488 -2.99 -26.60 25.85
CA SER A 488 -2.05 -26.47 24.75
C SER A 488 -1.14 -25.23 24.92
N ASN A 489 -0.42 -25.13 26.03
CA ASN A 489 0.67 -24.18 26.20
C ASN A 489 1.94 -24.84 25.64
N LYS A 490 2.32 -24.53 24.40
CA LYS A 490 3.53 -25.07 23.74
C LYS A 490 4.83 -24.63 24.40
N GLY A 491 4.77 -23.64 25.30
CA GLY A 491 5.91 -23.11 26.00
C GLY A 491 5.80 -21.62 26.29
N LYS A 492 6.69 -21.13 27.16
CA LYS A 492 6.75 -19.74 27.58
C LYS A 492 7.93 -19.04 26.91
N ILE A 493 7.71 -17.84 26.40
CA ILE A 493 8.69 -17.01 25.69
C ILE A 493 8.66 -15.61 26.27
N VAL A 494 9.82 -15.00 26.51
CA VAL A 494 9.94 -13.57 26.83
C VAL A 494 10.39 -12.83 25.59
N VAL A 495 9.76 -11.70 25.25
CA VAL A 495 10.20 -10.78 24.21
C VAL A 495 10.39 -9.37 24.77
N ALA A 496 11.47 -8.70 24.36
CA ALA A 496 11.78 -7.36 24.81
C ALA A 496 12.57 -6.56 23.75
N THR A 497 12.28 -5.26 23.65
CA THR A 497 13.21 -4.32 23.01
C THR A 497 14.22 -3.85 24.07
N VAL A 498 15.50 -4.01 23.78
CA VAL A 498 16.57 -3.81 24.77
C VAL A 498 16.66 -2.37 25.26
N LYS A 499 17.31 -2.18 26.41
CA LYS A 499 17.53 -0.86 27.02
C LYS A 499 18.25 0.08 26.05
N GLY A 500 17.74 1.31 25.97
CA GLY A 500 18.25 2.34 25.05
C GLY A 500 17.65 2.28 23.64
N ASP A 501 16.69 1.37 23.40
CA ASP A 501 15.98 1.29 22.12
C ASP A 501 14.46 1.42 22.32
N VAL A 502 13.84 2.30 21.51
CA VAL A 502 12.41 2.58 21.59
C VAL A 502 11.60 1.99 20.43
N HIS A 503 12.27 1.33 19.47
CA HIS A 503 11.67 0.77 18.28
C HIS A 503 11.13 -0.64 18.58
N ASP A 504 9.82 -0.79 18.66
CA ASP A 504 9.16 -2.03 19.08
C ASP A 504 8.27 -2.69 18.04
N ILE A 505 8.19 -2.14 16.82
CA ILE A 505 7.33 -2.66 15.76
C ILE A 505 7.67 -4.12 15.44
N GLY A 506 8.93 -4.43 15.17
CA GLY A 506 9.39 -5.79 14.86
C GLY A 506 9.11 -6.78 16.00
N LYS A 507 9.36 -6.38 17.25
CA LYS A 507 9.03 -7.16 18.45
C LYS A 507 7.52 -7.44 18.55
N ASN A 508 6.68 -6.42 18.31
CA ASN A 508 5.22 -6.57 18.41
C ASN A 508 4.68 -7.52 17.34
N ILE A 509 5.23 -7.50 16.13
CA ILE A 509 4.90 -8.46 15.08
C ILE A 509 5.29 -9.88 15.51
N THR A 510 6.52 -10.06 15.98
CA THR A 510 7.03 -11.34 16.47
C THR A 510 6.15 -11.90 17.61
N LYS A 511 5.74 -11.06 18.55
CA LYS A 511 4.79 -11.42 19.61
C LYS A 511 3.49 -11.98 19.06
N VAL A 512 2.81 -11.21 18.18
CA VAL A 512 1.51 -11.60 17.63
C VAL A 512 1.60 -12.94 16.90
N ILE A 513 2.65 -13.13 16.12
CA ILE A 513 2.87 -14.38 15.39
C ILE A 513 3.12 -15.54 16.37
N LEU A 514 4.01 -15.42 17.35
CA LEU A 514 4.30 -16.46 18.33
C LEU A 514 3.05 -16.84 19.15
N GLU A 515 2.24 -15.85 19.57
CA GLU A 515 0.97 -16.10 20.27
C GLU A 515 0.00 -16.90 19.38
N ASN A 516 -0.06 -16.61 18.09
CA ASN A 516 -0.88 -17.35 17.12
C ASN A 516 -0.41 -18.78 16.90
N TYR A 517 0.88 -19.07 17.08
CA TYR A 517 1.44 -20.42 17.06
C TYR A 517 1.22 -21.19 18.37
N GLY A 518 0.57 -20.58 19.37
CA GLY A 518 0.18 -21.22 20.64
C GLY A 518 1.21 -21.11 21.74
N TYR A 519 2.21 -20.24 21.64
CA TYR A 519 3.16 -19.94 22.72
C TYR A 519 2.60 -18.88 23.67
N GLN A 520 2.93 -19.00 24.96
CA GLN A 520 2.63 -17.95 25.93
C GLN A 520 3.76 -16.90 25.91
N VAL A 521 3.47 -15.69 25.40
CA VAL A 521 4.47 -14.63 25.24
C VAL A 521 4.36 -13.59 26.34
N PHE A 522 5.46 -13.38 27.07
CA PHE A 522 5.64 -12.30 28.03
C PHE A 522 6.32 -11.12 27.33
N ASP A 523 5.54 -10.15 26.91
CA ASP A 523 6.04 -8.93 26.28
C ASP A 523 6.40 -7.90 27.36
N LEU A 524 7.69 -7.61 27.50
CA LEU A 524 8.19 -6.63 28.46
C LEU A 524 8.19 -5.19 27.93
N GLY A 525 7.85 -4.99 26.65
CA GLY A 525 7.78 -3.66 26.04
C GLY A 525 9.10 -3.21 25.41
N ARG A 526 9.35 -1.92 25.45
CA ARG A 526 10.52 -1.24 24.86
C ARG A 526 11.38 -0.56 25.93
N ASP A 527 12.64 -0.27 25.62
CA ASP A 527 13.62 0.32 26.55
C ASP A 527 13.69 -0.45 27.88
N VAL A 528 13.73 -1.79 27.75
CA VAL A 528 13.55 -2.69 28.91
C VAL A 528 14.83 -2.80 29.72
N PRO A 529 14.79 -2.51 31.05
CA PRO A 529 15.93 -2.70 31.90
C PRO A 529 16.42 -4.16 31.93
N ILE A 530 17.72 -4.37 31.90
CA ILE A 530 18.38 -5.68 31.86
C ILE A 530 17.89 -6.59 33.00
N GLU A 531 17.79 -6.02 34.21
CA GLU A 531 17.36 -6.72 35.40
C GLU A 531 15.94 -7.24 35.33
N LEU A 532 15.04 -6.52 34.58
CA LEU A 532 13.66 -6.92 34.41
C LEU A 532 13.57 -8.16 33.52
N VAL A 533 14.34 -8.22 32.42
CA VAL A 533 14.40 -9.39 31.55
C VAL A 533 14.88 -10.62 32.34
N ALA A 534 16.02 -10.51 33.04
CA ALA A 534 16.59 -11.59 33.82
C ALA A 534 15.62 -12.07 34.93
N LYS A 535 14.98 -11.14 35.64
CA LYS A 535 14.01 -11.43 36.69
C LYS A 535 12.78 -12.17 36.14
N THR A 536 12.27 -11.76 35.02
CA THR A 536 11.10 -12.43 34.39
C THR A 536 11.46 -13.85 33.97
N VAL A 537 12.64 -14.05 33.36
CA VAL A 537 13.15 -15.38 33.00
C VAL A 537 13.22 -16.32 34.20
N GLU A 538 13.71 -15.82 35.34
CA GLU A 538 13.80 -16.58 36.57
C GLU A 538 12.43 -16.89 37.17
N GLN A 539 11.57 -15.87 37.29
CA GLN A 539 10.25 -16.00 37.95
C GLN A 539 9.28 -16.89 37.16
N GLU A 540 9.26 -16.74 35.84
CA GLU A 540 8.36 -17.47 34.97
C GLU A 540 8.92 -18.80 34.45
N HIS A 541 10.19 -19.12 34.82
CA HIS A 541 10.90 -20.33 34.37
C HIS A 541 10.92 -20.45 32.83
N VAL A 542 11.30 -19.34 32.18
CA VAL A 542 11.31 -19.26 30.72
C VAL A 542 12.60 -19.84 30.15
N ASN A 543 12.48 -20.65 29.10
CA ASN A 543 13.60 -21.29 28.41
C ASN A 543 13.98 -20.63 27.08
N LEU A 544 13.22 -19.63 26.64
CA LEU A 544 13.44 -18.97 25.36
C LEU A 544 13.17 -17.46 25.45
N VAL A 545 14.13 -16.64 25.06
CA VAL A 545 14.05 -15.18 25.11
C VAL A 545 14.35 -14.59 23.75
N GLY A 546 13.53 -13.64 23.31
CA GLY A 546 13.75 -12.84 22.11
C GLY A 546 14.08 -11.39 22.43
N LEU A 547 15.20 -10.90 21.92
CA LEU A 547 15.65 -9.53 22.09
C LEU A 547 15.68 -8.79 20.75
N SER A 548 15.15 -7.56 20.73
CA SER A 548 15.09 -6.72 19.54
C SER A 548 15.89 -5.44 19.73
N ALA A 549 16.65 -5.03 18.69
CA ALA A 549 17.30 -3.72 18.60
C ALA A 549 17.29 -3.18 17.17
N LEU A 550 17.03 -1.88 17.01
CA LEU A 550 17.09 -1.18 15.72
C LEU A 550 18.21 -0.15 15.66
N MET A 551 18.84 0.18 16.79
CA MET A 551 19.93 1.16 16.90
C MET A 551 21.25 0.47 17.25
N THR A 552 22.34 0.86 16.57
CA THR A 552 23.68 0.35 16.87
C THR A 552 24.13 0.71 18.29
N THR A 553 23.65 1.84 18.83
CA THR A 553 23.94 2.33 20.17
C THR A 553 23.35 1.47 21.28
N SER A 554 22.34 0.65 20.98
CA SER A 554 21.70 -0.25 21.96
C SER A 554 22.27 -1.67 21.98
N LEU A 555 23.18 -2.00 21.04
CA LEU A 555 23.81 -3.32 20.95
C LEU A 555 24.64 -3.71 22.21
N PRO A 556 25.38 -2.81 22.87
CA PRO A 556 26.03 -3.14 24.15
C PRO A 556 25.03 -3.60 25.23
N SER A 557 23.87 -2.93 25.32
CA SER A 557 22.82 -3.32 26.27
C SER A 557 22.20 -4.69 25.90
N MET A 558 22.12 -5.03 24.61
CA MET A 558 21.70 -6.36 24.18
C MET A 558 22.66 -7.45 24.68
N LYS A 559 23.95 -7.25 24.47
CA LYS A 559 25.00 -8.17 24.97
C LYS A 559 24.95 -8.36 26.49
N GLU A 560 24.79 -7.26 27.22
CA GLU A 560 24.66 -7.33 28.70
C GLU A 560 23.38 -8.08 29.11
N THR A 561 22.26 -7.91 28.35
CA THR A 561 21.01 -8.62 28.62
C THR A 561 21.17 -10.12 28.39
N ILE A 562 21.85 -10.53 27.31
CA ILE A 562 22.16 -11.95 27.04
C ILE A 562 22.93 -12.56 28.19
N LEU A 563 23.98 -11.88 28.64
CA LEU A 563 24.81 -12.34 29.76
C LEU A 563 23.99 -12.45 31.08
N ALA A 564 23.11 -11.49 31.35
CA ALA A 564 22.27 -11.50 32.54
C ALA A 564 21.25 -12.67 32.48
N VAL A 565 20.63 -12.94 31.35
CA VAL A 565 19.73 -14.08 31.13
C VAL A 565 20.48 -15.40 31.37
N LYS A 566 21.65 -15.59 30.74
CA LYS A 566 22.48 -16.79 30.89
C LYS A 566 22.97 -17.01 32.34
N LYS A 567 23.15 -15.93 33.11
CA LYS A 567 23.54 -16.01 34.51
C LYS A 567 22.43 -16.57 35.40
N VAL A 568 21.16 -16.19 35.16
CA VAL A 568 20.02 -16.66 35.97
C VAL A 568 19.49 -18.01 35.50
N ASN A 569 19.55 -18.27 34.19
CA ASN A 569 19.18 -19.56 33.60
C ASN A 569 20.19 -19.95 32.49
N PRO A 570 21.24 -20.74 32.81
CA PRO A 570 22.23 -21.16 31.81
C PRO A 570 21.69 -21.97 30.65
N ASN A 571 20.52 -22.60 30.80
CA ASN A 571 19.88 -23.41 29.77
C ASN A 571 18.92 -22.57 28.90
N CYS A 572 18.60 -21.35 29.30
CA CYS A 572 17.73 -20.47 28.52
C CYS A 572 18.40 -20.12 27.19
N LYS A 573 17.69 -20.34 26.09
CA LYS A 573 18.10 -19.94 24.75
C LYS A 573 17.72 -18.50 24.49
N VAL A 574 18.60 -17.77 23.80
CA VAL A 574 18.37 -16.38 23.45
C VAL A 574 18.52 -16.21 21.94
N TRP A 575 17.47 -15.72 21.29
CA TRP A 575 17.61 -15.21 19.93
C TRP A 575 17.61 -13.68 19.94
N VAL A 576 18.28 -13.12 18.95
CA VAL A 576 18.30 -11.67 18.73
C VAL A 576 17.83 -11.35 17.32
N GLY A 577 17.19 -10.20 17.13
CA GLY A 577 16.72 -9.71 15.84
C GLY A 577 16.71 -8.19 15.77
N GLY A 578 16.69 -7.66 14.55
CA GLY A 578 16.65 -6.23 14.26
C GLY A 578 17.54 -5.83 13.09
N ALA A 579 17.21 -4.70 12.45
CA ALA A 579 17.82 -4.28 11.19
C ALA A 579 19.33 -3.96 11.26
N VAL A 580 19.86 -3.75 12.48
CA VAL A 580 21.29 -3.44 12.71
C VAL A 580 22.13 -4.68 13.03
N LEU A 581 21.53 -5.87 12.98
CA LEU A 581 22.19 -7.12 13.34
C LEU A 581 22.43 -8.00 12.11
N THR A 582 23.57 -8.68 12.14
CA THR A 582 23.87 -9.80 11.25
C THR A 582 24.01 -11.06 12.09
N GLU A 583 23.88 -12.22 11.45
CA GLU A 583 24.01 -13.52 12.14
C GLU A 583 25.36 -13.66 12.84
N ASP A 584 26.47 -13.32 12.14
CA ASP A 584 27.82 -13.39 12.70
C ASP A 584 27.95 -12.54 13.97
N TYR A 585 27.43 -11.31 13.94
CA TYR A 585 27.50 -10.41 15.07
C TYR A 585 26.60 -10.84 16.24
N ALA A 586 25.45 -11.43 15.94
CA ALA A 586 24.56 -12.01 16.95
C ALA A 586 25.26 -13.13 17.73
N MET A 587 25.95 -14.03 17.01
CA MET A 587 26.70 -15.13 17.62
C MET A 587 27.91 -14.62 18.44
N GLU A 588 28.61 -13.59 17.98
CA GLU A 588 29.73 -12.96 18.70
C GLU A 588 29.26 -12.31 20.00
N MET A 589 28.03 -11.79 20.06
CA MET A 589 27.46 -11.25 21.31
C MET A 589 27.06 -12.33 22.32
N GLY A 590 27.05 -13.60 21.92
CA GLY A 590 26.68 -14.74 22.75
C GLY A 590 25.21 -15.14 22.67
N ALA A 591 24.47 -14.70 21.63
CA ALA A 591 23.15 -15.23 21.32
C ALA A 591 23.24 -16.69 20.86
N ASP A 592 22.19 -17.47 21.08
CA ASP A 592 22.11 -18.85 20.58
C ASP A 592 21.57 -18.89 19.14
N TYR A 593 20.75 -17.89 18.76
CA TYR A 593 20.11 -17.81 17.45
C TYR A 593 20.00 -16.36 16.96
N TYR A 594 19.94 -16.22 15.64
CA TYR A 594 19.60 -14.97 14.97
C TYR A 594 18.30 -15.11 14.19
N ALA A 595 17.35 -14.21 14.43
CA ALA A 595 16.11 -14.12 13.68
C ALA A 595 16.15 -12.92 12.73
N LYS A 596 16.33 -13.17 11.44
CA LYS A 596 16.32 -12.11 10.40
C LYS A 596 14.95 -11.43 10.29
N ASP A 597 13.87 -12.14 10.67
CA ASP A 597 12.48 -11.71 10.62
C ASP A 597 11.63 -12.43 11.67
N ALA A 598 10.35 -12.07 11.73
CA ALA A 598 9.42 -12.63 12.70
C ALA A 598 9.12 -14.12 12.47
N ARG A 599 9.24 -14.62 11.23
CA ARG A 599 9.07 -16.04 10.92
C ARG A 599 10.22 -16.89 11.46
N ALA A 600 11.45 -16.43 11.25
CA ALA A 600 12.64 -17.11 11.81
C ALA A 600 12.51 -17.27 13.33
N SER A 601 11.89 -16.31 14.03
CA SER A 601 11.62 -16.43 15.48
C SER A 601 10.68 -17.59 15.82
N VAL A 602 9.72 -17.90 14.96
CA VAL A 602 8.81 -19.05 15.13
C VAL A 602 9.54 -20.36 14.91
N ASP A 603 10.38 -20.43 13.90
CA ASP A 603 11.16 -21.65 13.60
C ASP A 603 12.12 -21.97 14.76
N ILE A 604 12.75 -20.93 15.33
CA ILE A 604 13.56 -21.05 16.55
C ILE A 604 12.71 -21.54 17.75
N ALA A 605 11.51 -20.97 17.92
CA ALA A 605 10.62 -21.39 19.01
C ALA A 605 10.19 -22.85 18.89
N LYS A 606 9.89 -23.33 17.68
CA LYS A 606 9.60 -24.75 17.39
C LYS A 606 10.79 -25.64 17.73
N GLU A 607 11.99 -25.26 17.30
CA GLU A 607 13.21 -26.03 17.55
C GLU A 607 13.49 -26.17 19.05
N VAL A 608 13.36 -25.07 19.80
CA VAL A 608 13.74 -25.02 21.21
C VAL A 608 12.68 -25.58 22.14
N LEU A 609 11.37 -25.39 21.85
CA LEU A 609 10.27 -25.67 22.75
C LEU A 609 9.43 -26.88 22.35
N ASP A 610 9.31 -27.21 21.06
CA ASP A 610 8.49 -28.36 20.62
C ASP A 610 9.28 -29.69 20.67
N HIS A 611 10.62 -29.62 20.86
CA HIS A 611 11.51 -30.80 21.03
C HIS A 611 12.10 -30.94 22.45
N ALA A 612 11.62 -30.14 23.43
CA ALA A 612 12.11 -30.15 24.81
C ALA A 612 11.26 -31.05 25.75
#